data_0de7eca129ef3995ee080759e4b1f176
#
_entry.id   0de7eca129ef3995ee080759e4b1f176
#
_cell.length_a   1.000
_cell.length_b   1.000
_cell.length_c   1.000
_cell.angle_alpha   90.00
_cell.angle_beta   90.00
_cell.angle_gamma   90.00
#
_symmetry.space_group_name_H-M   'P 1'
#
loop_
_entity.id
_entity.type
_entity.pdbx_description
1 polymer ?
#
loop_
_entity_poly.entity_id
_entity_poly.type
_entity_poly.pdbx_seq_one_letter_code
_entity_poly.pdbx_strand_id
1 'polypeptide(L)'
;GASMGGSTALKLAFEIPDSIDKIILLSPAGLFGEPKSIPFPLNQIGASFLGLPQVRKSLCRQAFAFPDECVGKMEEQIASIHLGCKGWRNSLASFAKSGGFAGTQKYIQNIPIKTLCGENDRILGKKEIKNIRNIEKLNFVGLQNCGHLPHIDLPSLSSKIIQDYFLE
;
A
#
# COMPACT_ATOMS: atom_id res chain seq x y z
N GLY A 1 3.52 -8.06 0.37
CA GLY A 1 2.80 -6.98 1.05
C GLY A 1 2.31 -5.91 0.11
N ALA A 2 1.04 -5.45 0.24
CA ALA A 2 0.46 -4.40 -0.58
C ALA A 2 0.28 -3.10 0.24
N SER A 3 0.55 -1.94 -0.38
CA SER A 3 0.42 -0.62 0.24
C SER A 3 1.12 -0.57 1.61
N MET A 4 0.44 -0.23 2.70
CA MET A 4 0.98 -0.29 4.07
C MET A 4 1.49 -1.69 4.48
N GLY A 5 0.91 -2.75 3.92
CA GLY A 5 1.41 -4.12 4.10
C GLY A 5 2.82 -4.33 3.57
N GLY A 6 3.25 -3.53 2.59
CA GLY A 6 4.63 -3.50 2.11
C GLY A 6 5.62 -3.04 3.19
N SER A 7 5.28 -1.94 3.88
CA SER A 7 6.08 -1.46 5.04
C SER A 7 6.13 -2.49 6.17
N THR A 8 5.01 -3.18 6.43
CA THR A 8 4.96 -4.26 7.42
C THR A 8 5.85 -5.43 7.01
N ALA A 9 5.82 -5.84 5.72
CA ALA A 9 6.65 -6.92 5.21
C ALA A 9 8.15 -6.61 5.33
N LEU A 10 8.56 -5.38 5.00
CA LEU A 10 9.95 -4.95 5.17
C LEU A 10 10.40 -4.96 6.64
N LYS A 11 9.55 -4.46 7.54
CA LYS A 11 9.86 -4.47 8.95
C LYS A 11 9.93 -5.89 9.52
N LEU A 12 9.01 -6.77 9.12
CA LEU A 12 9.03 -8.18 9.52
C LEU A 12 10.32 -8.86 9.06
N ALA A 13 10.71 -8.68 7.80
CA ALA A 13 11.95 -9.25 7.27
C ALA A 13 13.21 -8.71 7.97
N PHE A 14 13.16 -7.48 8.45
CA PHE A 14 14.23 -6.92 9.27
C PHE A 14 14.33 -7.59 10.65
N GLU A 15 13.19 -7.90 11.27
CA GLU A 15 13.13 -8.47 12.62
C GLU A 15 13.41 -9.98 12.65
N ILE A 16 13.02 -10.73 11.58
CA ILE A 16 13.19 -12.18 11.49
C ILE A 16 13.77 -12.59 10.13
N PRO A 17 14.97 -12.12 9.76
CA PRO A 17 15.54 -12.30 8.40
C PRO A 17 15.69 -13.77 8.01
N ASP A 18 16.04 -14.65 8.95
CA ASP A 18 16.24 -16.07 8.69
C ASP A 18 14.97 -16.84 8.33
N SER A 19 13.79 -16.21 8.50
CA SER A 19 12.49 -16.81 8.19
C SER A 19 11.89 -16.29 6.88
N ILE A 20 12.60 -15.41 6.16
CA ILE A 20 12.09 -14.75 4.96
C ILE A 20 13.07 -14.95 3.80
N ASP A 21 12.67 -15.73 2.81
CA ASP A 21 13.51 -16.01 1.63
C ASP A 21 13.41 -14.91 0.57
N LYS A 22 12.19 -14.42 0.30
CA LYS A 22 11.91 -13.43 -0.75
C LYS A 22 10.75 -12.52 -0.35
N ILE A 23 10.71 -11.31 -0.92
CA ILE A 23 9.65 -10.32 -0.68
C ILE A 23 9.06 -9.85 -2.00
N ILE A 24 7.73 -9.81 -2.07
CA ILE A 24 7.00 -9.06 -3.11
C ILE A 24 6.30 -7.86 -2.46
N LEU A 25 6.53 -6.70 -3.04
CA LEU A 25 5.87 -5.45 -2.67
C LEU A 25 4.94 -4.99 -3.80
N LEU A 26 3.71 -4.69 -3.46
CA LEU A 26 2.70 -4.17 -4.40
C LEU A 26 2.36 -2.73 -4.00
N SER A 27 2.81 -1.76 -4.78
CA SER A 27 2.64 -0.33 -4.50
C SER A 27 2.90 0.02 -3.02
N PRO A 28 4.10 -0.28 -2.48
CA PRO A 28 4.37 -0.14 -1.05
C PRO A 28 4.28 1.32 -0.61
N ALA A 29 3.50 1.59 0.44
CA ALA A 29 3.35 2.91 1.03
C ALA A 29 4.19 3.05 2.31
N GLY A 30 4.63 4.28 2.62
CA GLY A 30 5.37 4.58 3.85
C GLY A 30 6.86 4.28 3.79
N LEU A 31 7.44 4.13 2.60
CA LEU A 31 8.88 3.92 2.45
C LEU A 31 9.69 5.15 2.84
N PHE A 32 9.22 6.34 2.46
CA PHE A 32 9.92 7.60 2.64
C PHE A 32 9.31 8.48 3.72
N GLY A 33 10.04 9.55 4.05
CA GLY A 33 9.62 10.54 5.05
C GLY A 33 9.88 10.09 6.48
N GLU A 34 9.35 10.87 7.41
CA GLU A 34 9.43 10.62 8.84
C GLU A 34 8.04 10.44 9.45
N PRO A 35 7.87 9.57 10.45
CA PRO A 35 6.62 9.45 11.17
C PRO A 35 6.22 10.78 11.79
N LYS A 36 5.03 11.28 11.46
CA LYS A 36 4.48 12.52 12.01
C LYS A 36 3.23 12.22 12.82
N SER A 37 3.35 12.32 14.12
CA SER A 37 2.23 12.13 15.04
C SER A 37 1.14 13.18 14.79
N ILE A 38 -0.11 12.70 14.66
CA ILE A 38 -1.30 13.55 14.62
C ILE A 38 -1.95 13.51 16.01
N PRO A 39 -1.86 14.61 16.78
CA PRO A 39 -2.37 14.61 18.16
C PRO A 39 -3.90 14.64 18.21
N PHE A 40 -4.44 14.37 19.39
CA PHE A 40 -5.86 14.59 19.71
C PHE A 40 -6.18 16.10 19.66
N PRO A 41 -7.33 16.53 19.12
CA PRO A 41 -8.43 15.69 18.59
C PRO A 41 -8.29 15.38 17.08
N LEU A 42 -7.26 15.90 16.39
CA LEU A 42 -7.12 15.81 14.93
C LEU A 42 -7.06 14.35 14.42
N ASN A 43 -6.41 13.46 15.16
CA ASN A 43 -6.36 12.04 14.83
C ASN A 43 -7.76 11.39 14.81
N GLN A 44 -8.64 11.77 15.77
CA GLN A 44 -10.01 11.26 15.84
C GLN A 44 -10.89 11.85 14.72
N ILE A 45 -10.74 13.14 14.45
CA ILE A 45 -11.44 13.83 13.35
C ILE A 45 -11.06 13.21 12.01
N GLY A 46 -9.75 13.03 11.78
CA GLY A 46 -9.23 12.39 10.56
C GLY A 46 -9.75 10.97 10.38
N ALA A 47 -9.73 10.15 11.44
CA ALA A 47 -10.28 8.80 11.39
C ALA A 47 -11.79 8.78 11.09
N SER A 48 -12.56 9.71 11.66
CA SER A 48 -13.99 9.86 11.37
C SER A 48 -14.24 10.28 9.93
N PHE A 49 -13.46 11.24 9.42
CA PHE A 49 -13.52 11.71 8.04
C PHE A 49 -13.25 10.58 7.04
N LEU A 50 -12.22 9.76 7.28
CA LEU A 50 -11.89 8.61 6.44
C LEU A 50 -12.97 7.51 6.45
N GLY A 51 -13.87 7.52 7.44
CA GLY A 51 -15.02 6.62 7.49
C GLY A 51 -16.25 7.12 6.72
N LEU A 52 -16.28 8.36 6.22
CA LEU A 52 -17.42 8.89 5.48
C LEU A 52 -17.61 8.14 4.13
N PRO A 53 -18.84 7.77 3.76
CA PRO A 53 -19.11 7.00 2.54
C PRO A 53 -18.54 7.65 1.27
N GLN A 54 -18.69 8.97 1.12
CA GLN A 54 -18.17 9.70 -0.04
C GLN A 54 -16.64 9.69 -0.10
N VAL A 55 -15.97 9.79 1.06
CA VAL A 55 -14.51 9.72 1.15
C VAL A 55 -14.05 8.31 0.79
N ARG A 56 -14.71 7.27 1.31
CA ARG A 56 -14.41 5.87 0.98
C ARG A 56 -14.58 5.58 -0.51
N LYS A 57 -15.68 6.06 -1.09
CA LYS A 57 -15.91 5.96 -2.54
C LYS A 57 -14.81 6.65 -3.34
N SER A 58 -14.41 7.86 -2.96
CA SER A 58 -13.33 8.60 -3.62
C SER A 58 -12.00 7.86 -3.52
N LEU A 59 -11.64 7.36 -2.33
CA LEU A 59 -10.40 6.59 -2.13
C LEU A 59 -10.40 5.28 -2.92
N CYS A 60 -11.53 4.57 -2.96
CA CYS A 60 -11.69 3.37 -3.77
C CYS A 60 -11.39 3.69 -5.24
N ARG A 61 -12.02 4.71 -5.80
CA ARG A 61 -11.83 5.12 -7.20
C ARG A 61 -10.38 5.55 -7.51
N GLN A 62 -9.69 6.21 -6.57
CA GLN A 62 -8.29 6.60 -6.74
C GLN A 62 -7.33 5.41 -6.81
N ALA A 63 -7.71 4.27 -6.26
CA ALA A 63 -6.89 3.06 -6.25
C ALA A 63 -6.81 2.37 -7.62
N PHE A 64 -7.73 2.64 -8.55
CA PHE A 64 -7.81 2.02 -9.88
C PHE A 64 -7.29 2.94 -10.99
N ALA A 65 -6.69 2.36 -12.03
CA ALA A 65 -6.26 3.10 -13.20
C ALA A 65 -7.45 3.69 -13.97
N PHE A 66 -8.50 2.89 -14.20
CA PHE A 66 -9.71 3.22 -14.94
C PHE A 66 -10.95 3.07 -14.03
N PRO A 67 -11.18 4.01 -13.09
CA PRO A 67 -12.23 3.85 -12.09
C PRO A 67 -13.66 3.82 -12.66
N ASP A 68 -13.90 4.43 -13.82
CA ASP A 68 -15.22 4.43 -14.45
C ASP A 68 -15.59 3.06 -15.03
N GLU A 69 -14.59 2.27 -15.38
CA GLU A 69 -14.75 0.93 -15.95
C GLU A 69 -14.68 -0.16 -14.87
N CYS A 70 -13.83 0.04 -13.86
CA CYS A 70 -13.46 -1.01 -12.89
C CYS A 70 -14.16 -0.88 -11.53
N VAL A 71 -14.74 0.29 -11.19
CA VAL A 71 -15.31 0.51 -9.85
C VAL A 71 -16.82 0.56 -9.89
N GLY A 72 -17.45 -0.52 -9.45
CA GLY A 72 -18.90 -0.61 -9.23
C GLY A 72 -19.26 -0.63 -7.73
N LYS A 73 -20.49 -1.00 -7.45
CA LYS A 73 -21.00 -1.09 -6.06
C LYS A 73 -20.25 -2.13 -5.23
N MET A 74 -19.79 -3.22 -5.85
CA MET A 74 -19.08 -4.28 -5.14
C MET A 74 -17.71 -3.79 -4.64
N GLU A 75 -16.93 -3.12 -5.47
CA GLU A 75 -15.62 -2.56 -5.11
C GLU A 75 -15.76 -1.51 -4.00
N GLU A 76 -16.77 -0.65 -4.07
CA GLU A 76 -17.07 0.34 -3.04
C GLU A 76 -17.46 -0.34 -1.70
N GLN A 77 -18.21 -1.44 -1.73
CA GLN A 77 -18.56 -2.21 -0.54
C GLN A 77 -17.34 -2.89 0.07
N ILE A 78 -16.53 -3.58 -0.74
CA ILE A 78 -15.28 -4.22 -0.30
C ILE A 78 -14.33 -3.20 0.32
N ALA A 79 -14.15 -2.03 -0.32
CA ALA A 79 -13.32 -0.95 0.21
C ALA A 79 -13.81 -0.40 1.56
N SER A 80 -15.05 -0.66 1.94
CA SER A 80 -15.68 -0.16 3.16
C SER A 80 -15.98 -1.23 4.21
N ILE A 81 -15.74 -2.52 3.91
CA ILE A 81 -16.10 -3.65 4.78
C ILE A 81 -15.51 -3.56 6.18
N HIS A 82 -14.28 -3.03 6.30
CA HIS A 82 -13.57 -2.87 7.56
C HIS A 82 -14.21 -1.83 8.49
N LEU A 83 -15.06 -0.92 7.99
CA LEU A 83 -15.78 0.04 8.83
C LEU A 83 -16.73 -0.64 9.81
N GLY A 84 -17.20 -1.85 9.49
CA GLY A 84 -17.99 -2.69 10.39
C GLY A 84 -17.19 -3.34 11.52
N CYS A 85 -15.85 -3.31 11.50
CA CYS A 85 -15.02 -3.89 12.53
C CYS A 85 -15.07 -3.04 13.80
N LYS A 86 -15.40 -3.69 14.94
CA LYS A 86 -15.39 -3.03 16.25
C LYS A 86 -14.03 -2.40 16.54
N GLY A 87 -14.02 -1.12 16.86
CA GLY A 87 -12.78 -0.39 17.19
C GLY A 87 -11.99 0.15 16.01
N TRP A 88 -12.42 -0.07 14.75
CA TRP A 88 -11.70 0.40 13.56
C TRP A 88 -11.27 1.87 13.65
N ARG A 89 -12.21 2.77 14.00
CA ARG A 89 -11.93 4.22 14.15
C ARG A 89 -10.84 4.51 15.19
N ASN A 90 -10.91 3.85 16.34
CA ASN A 90 -9.94 4.04 17.42
C ASN A 90 -8.55 3.51 17.01
N SER A 91 -8.50 2.36 16.34
CA SER A 91 -7.26 1.79 15.82
C SER A 91 -6.61 2.73 14.80
N LEU A 92 -7.40 3.28 13.86
CA LEU A 92 -6.90 4.23 12.88
C LEU A 92 -6.42 5.54 13.53
N ALA A 93 -7.15 6.07 14.51
CA ALA A 93 -6.75 7.25 15.25
C ALA A 93 -5.46 7.02 16.07
N SER A 94 -5.31 5.83 16.68
CA SER A 94 -4.09 5.43 17.39
C SER A 94 -2.91 5.30 16.43
N PHE A 95 -3.12 4.71 15.25
CA PHE A 95 -2.12 4.64 14.21
C PHE A 95 -1.67 6.03 13.73
N ALA A 96 -2.61 6.95 13.50
CA ALA A 96 -2.30 8.34 13.16
C ALA A 96 -1.53 9.07 14.29
N LYS A 97 -1.88 8.79 15.55
CA LYS A 97 -1.19 9.33 16.72
C LYS A 97 0.24 8.80 16.84
N SER A 98 0.50 7.55 16.47
CA SER A 98 1.86 6.96 16.49
C SER A 98 2.76 7.48 15.36
N GLY A 99 2.23 8.25 14.41
CA GLY A 99 2.96 8.74 13.24
C GLY A 99 2.81 7.88 11.99
N GLY A 100 2.07 6.77 12.08
CA GLY A 100 1.82 5.87 10.95
C GLY A 100 3.06 5.14 10.46
N PHE A 101 3.02 4.66 9.22
CA PHE A 101 4.20 4.12 8.54
C PHE A 101 4.90 5.22 7.74
N ALA A 102 6.17 5.46 8.05
CA ALA A 102 7.05 6.31 7.26
C ALA A 102 8.51 5.92 7.49
N GLY A 103 9.37 6.18 6.50
CA GLY A 103 10.80 5.91 6.58
C GLY A 103 11.17 4.42 6.68
N THR A 104 10.29 3.53 6.19
CA THR A 104 10.54 2.08 6.28
C THR A 104 11.59 1.58 5.27
N GLN A 105 12.06 2.43 4.36
CA GLN A 105 13.22 2.13 3.51
C GLN A 105 14.46 1.68 4.29
N LYS A 106 14.62 2.12 5.54
CA LYS A 106 15.72 1.70 6.43
C LYS A 106 15.70 0.21 6.79
N TYR A 107 14.57 -0.46 6.59
CA TYR A 107 14.40 -1.90 6.81
C TYR A 107 14.68 -2.75 5.56
N ILE A 108 15.08 -2.14 4.44
CA ILE A 108 15.46 -2.87 3.24
C ILE A 108 16.78 -3.61 3.52
N GLN A 109 16.70 -4.93 3.54
CA GLN A 109 17.79 -5.85 3.80
C GLN A 109 18.41 -6.40 2.51
N ASN A 110 19.36 -7.34 2.64
CA ASN A 110 19.92 -8.09 1.51
C ASN A 110 19.08 -9.32 1.14
N ILE A 111 17.77 -9.29 1.47
CA ILE A 111 16.79 -10.28 1.03
C ILE A 111 16.33 -9.89 -0.37
N PRO A 112 16.17 -10.84 -1.30
CA PRO A 112 15.62 -10.53 -2.63
C PRO A 112 14.24 -9.89 -2.54
N ILE A 113 14.07 -8.73 -3.17
CA ILE A 113 12.80 -7.98 -3.20
C ILE A 113 12.43 -7.73 -4.66
N LYS A 114 11.17 -7.93 -5.01
CA LYS A 114 10.58 -7.46 -6.27
C LYS A 114 9.41 -6.55 -5.96
N THR A 115 9.36 -5.39 -6.62
CA THR A 115 8.34 -4.36 -6.35
C THR A 115 7.57 -4.05 -7.62
N LEU A 116 6.25 -4.25 -7.57
CA LEU A 116 5.32 -3.91 -8.64
C LEU A 116 4.56 -2.64 -8.28
N CYS A 117 4.61 -1.62 -9.14
CA CYS A 117 3.84 -0.40 -8.98
C CYS A 117 3.10 -0.05 -10.26
N GLY A 118 1.86 0.39 -10.13
CA GLY A 118 1.10 0.92 -11.25
C GLY A 118 1.59 2.31 -11.65
N GLU A 119 1.77 2.56 -12.94
CA GLU A 119 2.16 3.88 -13.47
C GLU A 119 1.04 4.93 -13.33
N ASN A 120 -0.21 4.47 -13.15
CA ASN A 120 -1.38 5.31 -12.94
C ASN A 120 -1.81 5.38 -11.46
N ASP A 121 -0.94 4.98 -10.54
CA ASP A 121 -1.21 5.03 -9.10
C ASP A 121 -1.37 6.49 -8.62
N ARG A 122 -2.59 6.82 -8.18
CA ARG A 122 -2.96 8.14 -7.67
C ARG A 122 -2.85 8.23 -6.13
N ILE A 123 -2.65 7.10 -5.46
CA ILE A 123 -2.49 7.03 -3.99
C ILE A 123 -1.04 7.38 -3.61
N LEU A 124 -0.05 6.71 -4.21
CA LEU A 124 1.37 7.02 -4.02
C LEU A 124 1.77 8.31 -4.75
N GLY A 125 1.26 8.48 -5.96
CA GLY A 125 1.62 9.60 -6.84
C GLY A 125 3.00 9.43 -7.48
N LYS A 126 3.21 10.22 -8.54
CA LYS A 126 4.38 10.09 -9.42
C LYS A 126 5.73 10.28 -8.72
N LYS A 127 5.79 11.17 -7.71
CA LYS A 127 7.03 11.44 -6.97
C LYS A 127 7.48 10.23 -6.17
N GLU A 128 6.55 9.60 -5.46
CA GLU A 128 6.86 8.42 -4.63
C GLU A 128 7.25 7.22 -5.50
N ILE A 129 6.51 6.96 -6.59
CA ILE A 129 6.85 5.91 -7.56
C ILE A 129 8.25 6.12 -8.13
N LYS A 130 8.60 7.36 -8.51
CA LYS A 130 9.95 7.68 -8.99
C LYS A 130 11.02 7.39 -7.92
N ASN A 131 10.76 7.73 -6.67
CA ASN A 131 11.69 7.46 -5.58
C ASN A 131 11.85 5.94 -5.35
N ILE A 132 10.76 5.18 -5.39
CA ILE A 132 10.79 3.70 -5.29
C ILE A 132 11.64 3.11 -6.42
N ARG A 133 11.43 3.55 -7.65
CA ARG A 133 12.17 3.10 -8.84
C ARG A 133 13.67 3.30 -8.71
N ASN A 134 14.11 4.35 -8.02
CA ASN A 134 15.52 4.67 -7.85
C ASN A 134 16.22 3.83 -6.78
N ILE A 135 15.51 2.98 -6.03
CA ILE A 135 16.11 2.07 -5.06
C ILE A 135 16.39 0.74 -5.76
N GLU A 136 17.64 0.51 -6.16
CA GLU A 136 18.05 -0.67 -6.90
C GLU A 136 17.62 -1.98 -6.23
N LYS A 137 17.78 -2.10 -4.91
CA LYS A 137 17.42 -3.29 -4.13
C LYS A 137 15.94 -3.67 -4.21
N LEU A 138 15.06 -2.77 -4.63
CA LEU A 138 13.63 -3.03 -4.75
C LEU A 138 13.23 -3.75 -6.03
N ASN A 139 14.15 -3.91 -7.00
CA ASN A 139 13.90 -4.57 -8.28
C ASN A 139 12.53 -4.16 -8.88
N PHE A 140 12.43 -2.87 -9.26
CA PHE A 140 11.19 -2.20 -9.62
C PHE A 140 10.63 -2.67 -10.96
N VAL A 141 9.34 -2.97 -10.99
CA VAL A 141 8.56 -3.26 -12.19
C VAL A 141 7.39 -2.28 -12.26
N GLY A 142 7.40 -1.38 -13.26
CA GLY A 142 6.31 -0.46 -13.54
C GLY A 142 5.26 -1.10 -14.43
N LEU A 143 4.00 -1.07 -14.02
CA LEU A 143 2.87 -1.65 -14.74
C LEU A 143 2.05 -0.56 -15.42
N GLN A 144 2.02 -0.57 -16.75
CA GLN A 144 1.17 0.33 -17.53
C GLN A 144 -0.31 0.01 -17.31
N ASN A 145 -1.17 1.04 -17.37
CA ASN A 145 -2.61 0.89 -17.19
C ASN A 145 -3.00 0.25 -15.83
N CYS A 146 -2.22 0.52 -14.81
CA CYS A 146 -2.38 -0.03 -13.47
C CYS A 146 -2.36 1.09 -12.43
N GLY A 147 -3.29 1.05 -11.48
CA GLY A 147 -3.34 1.95 -10.33
C GLY A 147 -2.60 1.39 -9.11
N HIS A 148 -3.14 1.67 -7.93
CA HIS A 148 -2.52 1.33 -6.64
C HIS A 148 -2.58 -0.15 -6.28
N LEU A 149 -3.45 -0.92 -6.93
CA LEU A 149 -3.71 -2.32 -6.60
C LEU A 149 -3.39 -3.25 -7.78
N PRO A 150 -2.10 -3.51 -8.08
CA PRO A 150 -1.69 -4.33 -9.22
C PRO A 150 -2.40 -5.68 -9.30
N HIS A 151 -2.61 -6.32 -8.16
CA HIS A 151 -3.26 -7.63 -8.05
C HIS A 151 -4.77 -7.59 -8.33
N ILE A 152 -5.37 -6.40 -8.41
CA ILE A 152 -6.79 -6.21 -8.75
C ILE A 152 -6.93 -5.62 -10.16
N ASP A 153 -6.15 -4.60 -10.50
CA ASP A 153 -6.21 -3.97 -11.83
C ASP A 153 -5.72 -4.91 -12.94
N LEU A 154 -4.65 -5.65 -12.68
CA LEU A 154 -4.00 -6.55 -13.64
C LEU A 154 -3.72 -7.93 -13.03
N PRO A 155 -4.76 -8.69 -12.63
CA PRO A 155 -4.60 -9.91 -11.84
C PRO A 155 -3.75 -10.97 -12.53
N SER A 156 -3.98 -11.23 -13.82
CA SER A 156 -3.25 -12.25 -14.58
C SER A 156 -1.77 -11.90 -14.74
N LEU A 157 -1.45 -10.63 -15.06
CA LEU A 157 -0.08 -10.17 -15.21
C LEU A 157 0.66 -10.17 -13.86
N SER A 158 0.02 -9.65 -12.82
CA SER A 158 0.60 -9.61 -11.47
C SER A 158 0.85 -11.02 -10.93
N SER A 159 -0.12 -11.93 -11.10
CA SER A 159 0.02 -13.33 -10.70
C SER A 159 1.19 -14.02 -11.41
N LYS A 160 1.32 -13.82 -12.73
CA LYS A 160 2.44 -14.37 -13.49
C LYS A 160 3.78 -13.86 -12.99
N ILE A 161 3.94 -12.55 -12.81
CA ILE A 161 5.21 -11.97 -12.32
C ILE A 161 5.55 -12.50 -10.92
N ILE A 162 4.54 -12.66 -10.05
CA ILE A 162 4.72 -13.18 -8.69
C ILE A 162 5.15 -14.65 -8.75
N GLN A 163 4.48 -15.48 -9.55
CA GLN A 163 4.82 -16.88 -9.71
C GLN A 163 6.22 -17.07 -10.26
N ASP A 164 6.56 -16.38 -11.35
CA ASP A 164 7.88 -16.45 -11.96
C ASP A 164 8.97 -16.10 -10.95
N TYR A 165 8.76 -15.05 -10.15
CA TYR A 165 9.72 -14.62 -9.12
C TYR A 165 9.93 -15.63 -7.99
N PHE A 166 8.90 -16.36 -7.60
CA PHE A 166 9.05 -17.40 -6.56
C PHE A 166 9.59 -18.73 -7.09
N LEU A 167 9.51 -18.96 -8.41
CA LEU A 167 10.06 -20.16 -9.05
C LEU A 167 11.55 -20.01 -9.46
N GLU A 168 12.04 -18.78 -9.57
CA GLU A 168 13.48 -18.47 -9.72
C GLU A 168 14.26 -18.79 -8.42
#